data_7e2b95d9b635decdc4161dd321c7ffb0
#
_entry.id   7e2b95d9b635decdc4161dd321c7ffb0
#
_cell.length_a   1.000
_cell.length_b   1.000
_cell.length_c   1.000
_cell.angle_alpha   90.00
_cell.angle_beta   90.00
_cell.angle_gamma   90.00
#
_symmetry.space_group_name_H-M   'P 1'
#
loop_
_entity.id
_entity.type
_entity.pdbx_description
1 polymer ?
#
loop_
_entity_poly.entity_id
_entity_poly.type
_entity_poly.pdbx_seq_one_letter_code
_entity_poly.pdbx_strand_id
1 'polypeptide(L)'
;MVTWIASTAPAALVSLVSLAALTLTGHGGPPPLEWGEGPLTVDSLPRVTYVAHRGGAREVPENSMSGLMAAYRRGTAQVLDFDTRVLRDGTPVVFHDETLNRTTFLGGEVRGLDSEEWKGVRLRPRDRLPGSWRSERPPTVEEVLDRLGGRIVLMLELKDPGGLDRVAGMLRARGLTRSVFVNTNDPAVAERVHRAGLLTQLWRSADQMRGDRPERWRSWVDLLDVDIRARDDDLRRAVRSGVPRVWAHTVVTPAQRDRALALGCDGVLTDAPGRLARYRGRVPGPVSAVTGR
;
A
#
# COMPACT_ATOMS: atom_id res chain seq x y z
N MET A 1 47.37 -13.76 -67.53
CA MET A 1 48.03 -14.13 -66.27
C MET A 1 47.95 -12.91 -65.36
N VAL A 2 47.08 -12.92 -64.39
CA VAL A 2 46.98 -11.82 -63.40
C VAL A 2 47.01 -12.51 -62.04
N THR A 3 48.12 -12.26 -61.32
CA THR A 3 48.40 -12.74 -60.00
C THR A 3 47.71 -11.87 -58.95
N TRP A 4 46.92 -12.51 -58.07
CA TRP A 4 46.33 -11.88 -56.90
C TRP A 4 47.31 -11.94 -55.71
N ILE A 5 47.63 -10.77 -55.16
CA ILE A 5 48.41 -10.66 -53.93
C ILE A 5 47.42 -10.56 -52.76
N ALA A 6 47.52 -11.48 -51.83
CA ALA A 6 46.73 -11.49 -50.60
C ALA A 6 47.37 -10.49 -49.60
N SER A 7 46.59 -9.51 -49.16
CA SER A 7 46.93 -8.58 -48.08
C SER A 7 46.44 -9.10 -46.76
N THR A 8 47.34 -9.39 -45.85
CA THR A 8 47.05 -9.71 -44.43
C THR A 8 46.97 -8.43 -43.60
N ALA A 9 45.83 -8.15 -43.04
CA ALA A 9 45.63 -7.09 -42.06
C ALA A 9 45.99 -7.55 -40.65
N PRO A 10 46.63 -6.71 -39.81
CA PRO A 10 46.96 -7.12 -38.44
C PRO A 10 45.76 -6.99 -37.48
N ALA A 11 45.66 -7.94 -36.60
CA ALA A 11 44.68 -7.95 -35.51
C ALA A 11 44.93 -6.82 -34.50
N ALA A 12 43.97 -5.96 -34.31
CA ALA A 12 44.00 -4.94 -33.28
C ALA A 12 43.66 -5.57 -31.91
N LEU A 13 44.62 -5.48 -30.98
CA LEU A 13 44.38 -5.79 -29.57
C LEU A 13 43.45 -4.71 -28.97
N VAL A 14 42.25 -5.10 -28.57
CA VAL A 14 41.36 -4.24 -27.76
C VAL A 14 41.76 -4.41 -26.30
N SER A 15 42.43 -3.40 -25.75
CA SER A 15 42.70 -3.30 -24.31
C SER A 15 41.42 -2.99 -23.56
N LEU A 16 40.97 -3.94 -22.74
CA LEU A 16 39.93 -3.73 -21.75
C LEU A 16 40.45 -2.83 -20.63
N VAL A 17 40.07 -1.56 -20.65
CA VAL A 17 40.27 -0.65 -19.52
C VAL A 17 39.15 -0.96 -18.51
N SER A 18 39.52 -1.63 -17.42
CA SER A 18 38.61 -1.81 -16.26
C SER A 18 38.43 -0.46 -15.58
N LEU A 19 37.25 0.12 -15.75
CA LEU A 19 36.83 1.30 -14.99
C LEU A 19 36.43 0.84 -13.58
N ALA A 20 37.34 1.03 -12.61
CA ALA A 20 37.01 0.87 -11.20
C ALA A 20 36.06 2.02 -10.79
N ALA A 21 34.80 1.72 -10.60
CA ALA A 21 33.83 2.66 -10.04
C ALA A 21 34.18 2.89 -8.56
N LEU A 22 34.67 4.09 -8.24
CA LEU A 22 34.74 4.58 -6.87
C LEU A 22 33.31 4.65 -6.30
N THR A 23 32.98 3.76 -5.38
CA THR A 23 31.74 3.86 -4.59
C THR A 23 31.91 4.97 -3.58
N LEU A 24 31.31 6.11 -3.87
CA LEU A 24 31.03 7.13 -2.86
C LEU A 24 30.11 6.53 -1.80
N THR A 25 30.62 6.40 -0.57
CA THR A 25 29.81 6.04 0.61
C THR A 25 28.86 7.18 0.93
N GLY A 26 27.75 7.22 0.22
CA GLY A 26 26.59 8.05 0.52
C GLY A 26 25.72 7.34 1.57
N HIS A 27 25.24 8.09 2.53
CA HIS A 27 24.36 7.70 3.65
C HIS A 27 23.33 6.66 3.21
N GLY A 28 23.48 5.41 3.68
CA GLY A 28 22.70 4.29 3.26
C GLY A 28 21.22 4.39 3.66
N GLY A 29 20.40 4.80 2.72
CA GLY A 29 18.98 4.44 2.72
C GLY A 29 18.86 2.91 2.60
N PRO A 30 17.75 2.32 3.04
CA PRO A 30 17.50 0.90 2.81
C PRO A 30 17.63 0.62 1.30
N PRO A 31 18.22 -0.54 0.91
CA PRO A 31 18.31 -0.90 -0.51
C PRO A 31 16.92 -0.85 -1.13
N PRO A 32 16.80 -0.38 -2.38
CA PRO A 32 15.54 -0.46 -3.10
C PRO A 32 15.07 -1.92 -3.08
N LEU A 33 13.77 -2.10 -2.91
CA LEU A 33 13.17 -3.43 -2.97
C LEU A 33 13.40 -3.96 -4.38
N GLU A 34 14.11 -5.09 -4.50
CA GLU A 34 14.25 -5.79 -5.78
C GLU A 34 12.89 -6.41 -6.11
N TRP A 35 12.24 -5.88 -7.13
CA TRP A 35 10.99 -6.39 -7.66
C TRP A 35 11.31 -7.32 -8.83
N GLY A 36 10.70 -8.52 -8.85
CA GLY A 36 10.77 -9.42 -9.99
C GLY A 36 10.14 -8.80 -11.26
N GLU A 37 10.52 -9.33 -12.42
CA GLU A 37 9.91 -8.91 -13.70
C GLU A 37 8.43 -9.33 -13.75
N GLY A 38 7.54 -8.35 -13.98
CA GLY A 38 6.10 -8.58 -14.13
C GLY A 38 5.24 -7.60 -13.32
N PRO A 39 3.91 -7.64 -13.48
CA PRO A 39 3.02 -6.82 -12.67
C PRO A 39 3.11 -7.27 -11.20
N LEU A 40 3.31 -6.32 -10.32
CA LEU A 40 3.35 -6.58 -8.88
C LEU A 40 2.00 -7.05 -8.39
N THR A 41 1.97 -8.26 -7.84
CA THR A 41 0.78 -8.86 -7.24
C THR A 41 0.97 -9.07 -5.75
N VAL A 42 -0.11 -9.40 -5.05
CA VAL A 42 -0.06 -9.73 -3.61
C VAL A 42 0.83 -10.93 -3.32
N ASP A 43 1.07 -11.78 -4.32
CA ASP A 43 1.90 -12.98 -4.18
C ASP A 43 3.39 -12.64 -4.07
N SER A 44 3.80 -11.44 -4.54
CA SER A 44 5.16 -10.91 -4.44
C SER A 44 5.44 -10.17 -3.12
N LEU A 45 4.45 -9.99 -2.26
CA LEU A 45 4.64 -9.29 -0.99
C LEU A 45 5.54 -10.09 -0.04
N PRO A 46 6.51 -9.42 0.63
CA PRO A 46 7.34 -10.08 1.62
C PRO A 46 6.52 -10.58 2.81
N ARG A 47 7.10 -11.49 3.59
CA ARG A 47 6.45 -12.00 4.80
C ARG A 47 6.03 -10.89 5.75
N VAL A 48 6.90 -9.88 5.97
CA VAL A 48 6.55 -8.68 6.76
C VAL A 48 6.33 -7.52 5.80
N THR A 49 5.09 -7.09 5.70
CA THR A 49 4.66 -6.04 4.77
C THR A 49 4.41 -4.72 5.49
N TYR A 50 4.91 -3.63 4.93
CA TYR A 50 4.60 -2.27 5.38
C TYR A 50 3.65 -1.62 4.38
N VAL A 51 2.58 -1.02 4.92
CA VAL A 51 1.56 -0.30 4.14
C VAL A 51 1.61 1.18 4.49
N ALA A 52 1.68 2.03 3.48
CA ALA A 52 1.61 3.48 3.67
C ALA A 52 0.14 3.93 3.72
N HIS A 53 -0.40 4.08 4.94
CA HIS A 53 -1.79 4.50 5.18
C HIS A 53 -2.05 5.89 4.59
N ARG A 54 -2.96 5.99 3.61
CA ARG A 54 -3.24 7.19 2.81
C ARG A 54 -1.99 7.80 2.17
N GLY A 55 -1.03 6.94 1.76
CA GLY A 55 0.29 7.34 1.27
C GLY A 55 1.32 7.61 2.37
N GLY A 56 0.95 7.52 3.64
CA GLY A 56 1.79 7.87 4.80
C GLY A 56 1.44 9.27 5.35
N ALA A 57 0.26 9.43 5.90
CA ALA A 57 -0.40 10.71 6.25
C ALA A 57 0.37 11.62 7.24
N ARG A 58 1.45 11.13 7.87
CA ARG A 58 2.37 11.95 8.69
C ARG A 58 3.62 12.40 7.93
N GLU A 59 3.81 11.93 6.70
CA GLU A 59 5.00 12.21 5.89
C GLU A 59 4.66 12.87 4.55
N VAL A 60 3.40 12.72 4.09
CA VAL A 60 2.89 13.28 2.83
C VAL A 60 1.46 13.79 3.01
N PRO A 61 0.94 14.65 2.11
CA PRO A 61 -0.48 14.97 2.09
C PRO A 61 -1.31 13.70 1.84
N GLU A 62 -2.22 13.38 2.78
CA GLU A 62 -3.04 12.18 2.71
C GLU A 62 -3.91 12.18 1.44
N ASN A 63 -4.05 11.00 0.83
CA ASN A 63 -4.95 10.79 -0.31
C ASN A 63 -4.71 11.74 -1.49
N SER A 64 -3.47 12.20 -1.67
CA SER A 64 -3.06 13.08 -2.78
C SER A 64 -2.20 12.34 -3.80
N MET A 65 -2.27 12.73 -5.07
CA MET A 65 -1.43 12.10 -6.10
C MET A 65 0.05 12.35 -5.82
N SER A 66 0.44 13.56 -5.45
CA SER A 66 1.82 13.89 -5.11
C SER A 66 2.33 13.10 -3.90
N GLY A 67 1.47 12.91 -2.89
CA GLY A 67 1.77 12.11 -1.70
C GLY A 67 1.97 10.63 -2.02
N LEU A 68 1.05 10.02 -2.74
CA LEU A 68 1.15 8.62 -3.18
C LEU A 68 2.40 8.39 -4.04
N MET A 69 2.68 9.30 -4.98
CA MET A 69 3.89 9.22 -5.83
C MET A 69 5.18 9.41 -5.02
N ALA A 70 5.18 10.27 -4.01
CA ALA A 70 6.33 10.45 -3.13
C ALA A 70 6.57 9.19 -2.28
N ALA A 71 5.53 8.60 -1.73
CA ALA A 71 5.61 7.33 -0.99
C ALA A 71 6.15 6.20 -1.88
N TYR A 72 5.62 6.07 -3.10
CA TYR A 72 6.12 5.12 -4.10
C TYR A 72 7.62 5.28 -4.37
N ARG A 73 8.07 6.51 -4.68
CA ARG A 73 9.49 6.78 -4.99
C ARG A 73 10.42 6.54 -3.80
N ARG A 74 9.94 6.74 -2.56
CA ARG A 74 10.74 6.48 -1.35
C ARG A 74 10.96 4.99 -1.09
N GLY A 75 10.12 4.10 -1.63
CA GLY A 75 10.24 2.66 -1.47
C GLY A 75 10.20 2.16 -0.02
N THR A 76 9.57 2.92 0.90
CA THR A 76 9.53 2.60 2.34
C THR A 76 8.36 1.73 2.73
N ALA A 77 7.44 1.46 1.80
CA ALA A 77 6.29 0.58 1.94
C ALA A 77 6.13 -0.30 0.69
N GLN A 78 5.59 -1.49 0.85
CA GLN A 78 5.31 -2.45 -0.23
C GLN A 78 3.89 -2.26 -0.78
N VAL A 79 3.03 -1.60 -0.02
CA VAL A 79 1.64 -1.34 -0.38
C VAL A 79 1.34 0.12 -0.13
N LEU A 80 0.64 0.75 -1.07
CA LEU A 80 0.07 2.09 -0.87
C LEU A 80 -1.42 1.97 -0.65
N ASP A 81 -1.88 2.55 0.45
CA ASP A 81 -3.28 2.62 0.80
C ASP A 81 -3.86 3.98 0.44
N PHE A 82 -5.12 3.98 0.03
CA PHE A 82 -5.95 5.16 -0.19
C PHE A 82 -7.43 4.87 0.00
N ASP A 83 -8.16 5.88 0.43
CA ASP A 83 -9.60 5.82 0.67
C ASP A 83 -10.40 6.23 -0.58
N THR A 84 -11.61 5.70 -0.74
CA THR A 84 -12.47 6.09 -1.85
C THR A 84 -13.84 6.56 -1.37
N ARG A 85 -14.33 7.64 -2.01
CA ARG A 85 -15.70 8.12 -1.94
C ARG A 85 -16.33 8.15 -3.33
N VAL A 86 -17.64 8.21 -3.38
CA VAL A 86 -18.39 8.25 -4.65
C VAL A 86 -19.09 9.59 -4.77
N LEU A 87 -18.87 10.28 -5.90
CA LEU A 87 -19.54 11.52 -6.24
C LEU A 87 -21.01 11.29 -6.65
N ARG A 88 -21.78 12.35 -6.77
CA ARG A 88 -23.21 12.30 -7.17
C ARG A 88 -23.44 11.58 -8.49
N ASP A 89 -22.53 11.73 -9.45
CA ASP A 89 -22.55 11.06 -10.77
C ASP A 89 -21.98 9.64 -10.77
N GLY A 90 -21.66 9.11 -9.59
CA GLY A 90 -21.09 7.77 -9.43
C GLY A 90 -19.57 7.70 -9.65
N THR A 91 -18.86 8.81 -9.87
CA THR A 91 -17.40 8.81 -10.08
C THR A 91 -16.68 8.52 -8.75
N PRO A 92 -15.84 7.45 -8.68
CA PRO A 92 -15.03 7.18 -7.49
C PRO A 92 -13.85 8.13 -7.42
N VAL A 93 -13.67 8.79 -6.28
CA VAL A 93 -12.59 9.75 -6.01
C VAL A 93 -11.79 9.32 -4.80
N VAL A 94 -10.54 9.75 -4.72
CA VAL A 94 -9.67 9.41 -3.60
C VAL A 94 -9.85 10.44 -2.49
N PHE A 95 -10.61 10.03 -1.47
CA PHE A 95 -10.94 10.89 -0.34
C PHE A 95 -11.41 10.09 0.87
N HIS A 96 -11.09 10.52 2.10
CA HIS A 96 -11.45 9.79 3.31
C HIS A 96 -12.82 10.20 3.87
N ASP A 97 -12.98 11.49 4.16
CA ASP A 97 -14.13 11.99 4.92
C ASP A 97 -15.40 12.06 4.05
N GLU A 98 -16.55 12.09 4.68
CA GLU A 98 -17.82 12.37 3.99
C GLU A 98 -17.92 13.81 3.53
N THR A 99 -17.18 14.71 4.20
CA THR A 99 -17.19 16.14 3.91
C THR A 99 -15.81 16.67 3.53
N LEU A 100 -15.78 17.76 2.80
CA LEU A 100 -14.56 18.42 2.31
C LEU A 100 -13.80 19.19 3.41
N ASN A 101 -14.41 19.43 4.54
CA ASN A 101 -14.02 20.46 5.54
C ASN A 101 -12.61 20.29 6.11
N ARG A 102 -12.17 19.05 6.37
CA ARG A 102 -10.91 18.79 7.10
C ARG A 102 -9.66 18.99 6.24
N THR A 103 -9.71 18.53 4.99
CA THR A 103 -8.51 18.41 4.14
C THR A 103 -8.56 19.29 2.89
N THR A 104 -9.60 20.12 2.72
CA THR A 104 -9.70 21.06 1.60
C THR A 104 -9.95 22.48 2.05
N PHE A 105 -10.02 23.42 1.09
CA PHE A 105 -10.44 24.80 1.33
C PHE A 105 -11.95 24.99 1.20
N LEU A 106 -12.69 23.93 0.89
CA LEU A 106 -14.14 23.94 0.70
C LEU A 106 -14.84 23.22 1.84
N GLY A 107 -16.14 23.46 1.95
CA GLY A 107 -17.04 22.72 2.84
C GLY A 107 -18.11 21.96 2.06
N GLY A 108 -18.88 21.14 2.76
CA GLY A 108 -19.98 20.36 2.18
C GLY A 108 -19.65 18.89 1.97
N GLU A 109 -20.65 18.15 1.52
CA GLU A 109 -20.55 16.68 1.33
C GLU A 109 -19.88 16.34 0.00
N VAL A 110 -18.98 15.35 0.00
CA VAL A 110 -18.32 14.82 -1.20
C VAL A 110 -19.36 14.30 -2.21
N ARG A 111 -20.36 13.55 -1.74
CA ARG A 111 -21.45 13.02 -2.58
C ARG A 111 -22.38 14.10 -3.17
N GLY A 112 -22.26 15.34 -2.73
CA GLY A 112 -23.00 16.47 -3.28
C GLY A 112 -22.40 16.99 -4.59
N LEU A 113 -21.14 16.67 -4.91
CA LEU A 113 -20.42 17.12 -6.08
C LEU A 113 -20.51 16.09 -7.22
N ASP A 114 -20.42 16.57 -8.45
CA ASP A 114 -20.14 15.73 -9.62
C ASP A 114 -18.69 15.85 -10.08
N SER A 115 -18.31 15.11 -11.12
CA SER A 115 -16.93 15.06 -11.60
C SER A 115 -16.41 16.39 -12.16
N GLU A 116 -17.29 17.26 -12.69
CA GLU A 116 -16.89 18.60 -13.15
C GLU A 116 -16.61 19.52 -11.97
N GLU A 117 -17.48 19.53 -10.98
CA GLU A 117 -17.32 20.30 -9.75
C GLU A 117 -16.08 19.83 -8.97
N TRP A 118 -15.79 18.50 -8.97
CA TRP A 118 -14.59 17.93 -8.36
C TRP A 118 -13.29 18.50 -8.89
N LYS A 119 -13.24 18.93 -10.15
CA LYS A 119 -12.05 19.57 -10.73
C LYS A 119 -11.65 20.86 -10.01
N GLY A 120 -12.60 21.52 -9.35
CA GLY A 120 -12.38 22.72 -8.56
C GLY A 120 -11.88 22.47 -7.12
N VAL A 121 -12.03 21.27 -6.60
CA VAL A 121 -11.60 20.95 -5.22
C VAL A 121 -10.09 21.04 -5.10
N ARG A 122 -9.60 21.62 -3.99
CA ARG A 122 -8.17 21.75 -3.70
C ARG A 122 -7.87 21.26 -2.29
N LEU A 123 -6.94 20.29 -2.20
CA LEU A 123 -6.39 19.82 -0.94
C LEU A 123 -5.61 20.95 -0.26
N ARG A 124 -5.73 21.01 1.04
CA ARG A 124 -4.94 21.87 1.92
C ARG A 124 -3.89 21.02 2.62
N PRO A 125 -2.62 21.04 2.17
CA PRO A 125 -1.54 20.33 2.85
C PRO A 125 -1.42 20.80 4.31
N ARG A 126 -1.12 19.88 5.21
CA ARG A 126 -0.90 20.23 6.63
C ARG A 126 0.46 20.92 6.79
N ASP A 127 0.53 22.00 7.54
CA ASP A 127 1.75 22.81 7.74
C ASP A 127 2.93 22.04 8.37
N ARG A 128 2.66 20.92 9.04
CA ARG A 128 3.68 20.14 9.75
C ARG A 128 4.22 18.94 8.97
N LEU A 129 3.86 18.79 7.71
CA LEU A 129 4.39 17.73 6.86
C LEU A 129 5.83 18.04 6.46
N PRO A 130 6.74 17.05 6.46
CA PRO A 130 8.10 17.25 6.01
C PRO A 130 8.13 17.53 4.50
N GLY A 131 8.95 18.50 4.07
CA GLY A 131 9.06 18.92 2.68
C GLY A 131 8.10 20.05 2.31
N SER A 132 8.08 20.38 1.03
CA SER A 132 7.22 21.45 0.48
C SER A 132 6.13 20.82 -0.38
N TRP A 133 4.88 21.04 0.00
CA TRP A 133 3.72 20.51 -0.68
C TRP A 133 2.86 21.64 -1.24
N ARG A 134 2.48 21.49 -2.50
CA ARG A 134 1.54 22.41 -3.13
C ARG A 134 0.11 21.88 -3.00
N SER A 135 -0.84 22.80 -2.96
CA SER A 135 -2.25 22.46 -3.09
C SER A 135 -2.51 21.82 -4.46
N GLU A 136 -3.21 20.71 -4.48
CA GLU A 136 -3.59 19.99 -5.69
C GLU A 136 -5.03 19.47 -5.59
N ARG A 137 -5.62 19.07 -6.69
CA ARG A 137 -6.91 18.38 -6.68
C ARG A 137 -6.73 16.95 -6.14
N PRO A 138 -7.64 16.46 -5.26
CA PRO A 138 -7.63 15.04 -4.91
C PRO A 138 -7.88 14.20 -6.19
N PRO A 139 -7.10 13.13 -6.45
CA PRO A 139 -7.25 12.38 -7.67
C PRO A 139 -8.56 11.57 -7.70
N THR A 140 -8.97 11.14 -8.88
CA THR A 140 -9.94 10.08 -9.04
C THR A 140 -9.28 8.72 -8.79
N VAL A 141 -10.08 7.69 -8.50
CA VAL A 141 -9.57 6.31 -8.39
C VAL A 141 -8.93 5.89 -9.72
N GLU A 142 -9.53 6.24 -10.84
CA GLU A 142 -9.02 5.95 -12.17
C GLU A 142 -7.60 6.49 -12.37
N GLU A 143 -7.36 7.76 -12.03
CA GLU A 143 -6.04 8.38 -12.14
C GLU A 143 -4.98 7.67 -11.28
N VAL A 144 -5.34 7.20 -10.08
CA VAL A 144 -4.42 6.43 -9.23
C VAL A 144 -4.12 5.07 -9.84
N LEU A 145 -5.13 4.36 -10.34
CA LEU A 145 -4.96 3.06 -10.99
C LEU A 145 -4.11 3.17 -12.26
N ASP A 146 -4.29 4.21 -13.07
CA ASP A 146 -3.49 4.44 -14.28
C ASP A 146 -2.02 4.77 -13.95
N ARG A 147 -1.79 5.47 -12.83
CA ARG A 147 -0.45 5.92 -12.45
C ARG A 147 0.35 4.88 -11.69
N LEU A 148 -0.28 4.10 -10.84
CA LEU A 148 0.35 3.21 -9.85
C LEU A 148 -0.06 1.74 -10.00
N GLY A 149 -1.13 1.43 -10.70
CA GLY A 149 -1.60 0.06 -10.93
C GLY A 149 -0.53 -0.81 -11.59
N GLY A 150 -0.29 -1.98 -11.04
CA GLY A 150 0.74 -2.91 -11.49
C GLY A 150 2.19 -2.51 -11.16
N ARG A 151 2.42 -1.29 -10.66
CA ARG A 151 3.76 -0.81 -10.27
C ARG A 151 4.04 -1.00 -8.78
N ILE A 152 3.00 -1.10 -8.00
CA ILE A 152 3.02 -1.39 -6.57
C ILE A 152 1.68 -2.02 -6.21
N VAL A 153 1.66 -2.86 -5.17
CA VAL A 153 0.38 -3.35 -4.63
C VAL A 153 -0.37 -2.19 -4.00
N LEU A 154 -1.65 -2.09 -4.31
CA LEU A 154 -2.52 -1.04 -3.79
C LEU A 154 -3.53 -1.63 -2.80
N MET A 155 -3.96 -0.80 -1.87
CA MET A 155 -5.08 -1.04 -0.98
C MET A 155 -6.07 0.11 -1.16
N LEU A 156 -7.31 -0.22 -1.49
CA LEU A 156 -8.37 0.72 -1.76
C LEU A 156 -9.46 0.51 -0.73
N GLU A 157 -9.63 1.46 0.22
CA GLU A 157 -10.73 1.38 1.16
C GLU A 157 -12.04 1.90 0.54
N LEU A 158 -13.02 1.03 0.46
CA LEU A 158 -14.35 1.33 -0.07
C LEU A 158 -15.24 1.93 1.03
N LYS A 159 -15.25 3.26 1.16
CA LYS A 159 -16.08 3.97 2.14
C LYS A 159 -17.56 3.94 1.76
N ASP A 160 -17.87 3.95 0.48
CA ASP A 160 -19.21 3.95 -0.06
C ASP A 160 -19.48 2.63 -0.81
N PRO A 161 -20.24 1.68 -0.21
CA PRO A 161 -20.47 0.34 -0.79
C PRO A 161 -21.13 0.33 -2.17
N GLY A 162 -21.83 1.41 -2.54
CA GLY A 162 -22.43 1.59 -3.87
C GLY A 162 -21.41 1.74 -5.00
N GLY A 163 -20.14 2.07 -4.68
CA GLY A 163 -19.07 2.19 -5.66
C GLY A 163 -18.43 0.87 -6.10
N LEU A 164 -18.78 -0.26 -5.46
CA LEU A 164 -18.11 -1.55 -5.67
C LEU A 164 -18.08 -1.99 -7.13
N ASP A 165 -19.22 -1.96 -7.82
CA ASP A 165 -19.31 -2.47 -9.19
C ASP A 165 -18.44 -1.67 -10.16
N ARG A 166 -18.40 -0.34 -9.98
CA ARG A 166 -17.55 0.55 -10.78
C ARG A 166 -16.06 0.32 -10.51
N VAL A 167 -15.67 0.21 -9.24
CA VAL A 167 -14.30 -0.14 -8.86
C VAL A 167 -13.90 -1.50 -9.41
N ALA A 168 -14.76 -2.52 -9.27
CA ALA A 168 -14.52 -3.85 -9.81
C ALA A 168 -14.32 -3.84 -11.33
N GLY A 169 -15.15 -3.08 -12.06
CA GLY A 169 -15.00 -2.86 -13.50
C GLY A 169 -13.65 -2.23 -13.87
N MET A 170 -13.24 -1.19 -13.14
CA MET A 170 -11.94 -0.51 -13.34
C MET A 170 -10.75 -1.45 -13.12
N LEU A 171 -10.80 -2.28 -12.07
CA LEU A 171 -9.74 -3.24 -11.74
C LEU A 171 -9.64 -4.36 -12.79
N ARG A 172 -10.77 -4.90 -13.23
CA ARG A 172 -10.80 -5.93 -14.28
C ARG A 172 -10.29 -5.42 -15.61
N ALA A 173 -10.74 -4.22 -16.03
CA ALA A 173 -10.33 -3.60 -17.29
C ALA A 173 -8.80 -3.37 -17.37
N ARG A 174 -8.13 -3.25 -16.22
CA ARG A 174 -6.68 -3.03 -16.12
C ARG A 174 -5.89 -4.29 -15.73
N GLY A 175 -6.55 -5.44 -15.54
CA GLY A 175 -5.88 -6.66 -15.07
C GLY A 175 -5.33 -6.57 -13.65
N LEU A 176 -5.92 -5.73 -12.78
CA LEU A 176 -5.39 -5.41 -11.46
C LEU A 176 -6.05 -6.20 -10.31
N THR A 177 -6.87 -7.21 -10.60
CA THR A 177 -7.60 -7.96 -9.58
C THR A 177 -6.71 -8.71 -8.59
N ARG A 178 -5.43 -8.94 -8.93
CA ARG A 178 -4.41 -9.55 -8.04
C ARG A 178 -3.40 -8.54 -7.50
N SER A 179 -3.54 -7.26 -7.84
CA SER A 179 -2.61 -6.19 -7.45
C SER A 179 -3.25 -5.15 -6.53
N VAL A 180 -4.57 -5.26 -6.27
CA VAL A 180 -5.31 -4.31 -5.44
C VAL A 180 -6.18 -5.06 -4.44
N PHE A 181 -5.97 -4.81 -3.15
CA PHE A 181 -6.91 -5.18 -2.10
C PHE A 181 -8.07 -4.17 -2.09
N VAL A 182 -9.30 -4.66 -2.05
CA VAL A 182 -10.48 -3.85 -1.77
C VAL A 182 -10.85 -4.02 -0.30
N ASN A 183 -10.69 -2.94 0.45
CA ASN A 183 -10.80 -2.88 1.90
C ASN A 183 -12.16 -2.32 2.34
N THR A 184 -12.71 -2.87 3.40
CA THR A 184 -13.92 -2.37 4.06
C THR A 184 -13.96 -2.80 5.53
N ASN A 185 -14.80 -2.13 6.32
CA ASN A 185 -15.09 -2.49 7.72
C ASN A 185 -16.32 -3.41 7.86
N ASP A 186 -17.15 -3.51 6.83
CA ASP A 186 -18.39 -4.28 6.85
C ASP A 186 -18.18 -5.68 6.27
N PRO A 187 -18.36 -6.77 7.08
CA PRO A 187 -18.22 -8.13 6.58
C PRO A 187 -19.17 -8.47 5.40
N ALA A 188 -20.38 -7.89 5.35
CA ALA A 188 -21.30 -8.14 4.25
C ALA A 188 -20.81 -7.49 2.94
N VAL A 189 -20.21 -6.30 3.03
CA VAL A 189 -19.56 -5.64 1.88
C VAL A 189 -18.31 -6.42 1.46
N ALA A 190 -17.50 -6.87 2.41
CA ALA A 190 -16.30 -7.69 2.13
C ALA A 190 -16.68 -9.00 1.41
N GLU A 191 -17.75 -9.67 1.81
CA GLU A 191 -18.25 -10.87 1.11
C GLU A 191 -18.69 -10.56 -0.33
N ARG A 192 -19.26 -9.38 -0.57
CA ARG A 192 -19.59 -8.92 -1.94
C ARG A 192 -18.31 -8.67 -2.77
N VAL A 193 -17.26 -8.09 -2.15
CA VAL A 193 -15.95 -7.91 -2.80
C VAL A 193 -15.38 -9.26 -3.23
N HIS A 194 -15.38 -10.25 -2.34
CA HIS A 194 -14.95 -11.61 -2.64
C HIS A 194 -15.74 -12.24 -3.79
N ARG A 195 -17.08 -12.17 -3.74
CA ARG A 195 -17.96 -12.68 -4.81
C ARG A 195 -17.74 -11.96 -6.15
N ALA A 196 -17.25 -10.72 -6.13
CA ALA A 196 -16.83 -10.01 -7.33
C ALA A 196 -15.46 -10.48 -7.89
N GLY A 197 -14.80 -11.46 -7.27
CA GLY A 197 -13.50 -11.99 -7.69
C GLY A 197 -12.33 -11.05 -7.43
N LEU A 198 -12.42 -10.21 -6.41
CA LEU A 198 -11.40 -9.26 -6.00
C LEU A 198 -10.71 -9.71 -4.72
N LEU A 199 -9.47 -9.28 -4.51
CA LEU A 199 -8.77 -9.47 -3.25
C LEU A 199 -9.49 -8.71 -2.14
N THR A 200 -9.94 -9.45 -1.14
CA THR A 200 -10.80 -8.96 -0.08
C THR A 200 -10.01 -8.68 1.18
N GLN A 201 -10.03 -7.43 1.61
CA GLN A 201 -9.54 -7.05 2.91
C GLN A 201 -10.70 -6.65 3.82
N LEU A 202 -10.64 -7.10 5.07
CA LEU A 202 -11.56 -6.70 6.12
C LEU A 202 -10.78 -6.08 7.27
N TRP A 203 -11.03 -4.79 7.59
CA TRP A 203 -10.45 -4.19 8.77
C TRP A 203 -11.42 -4.19 9.95
N ARG A 204 -10.89 -4.38 11.17
CA ARG A 204 -11.70 -4.44 12.38
C ARG A 204 -11.12 -3.56 13.48
N SER A 205 -11.97 -2.76 14.12
CA SER A 205 -11.60 -2.00 15.30
C SER A 205 -11.32 -2.91 16.50
N ALA A 206 -10.64 -2.37 17.51
CA ALA A 206 -10.39 -3.09 18.76
C ALA A 206 -11.70 -3.56 19.45
N ASP A 207 -12.77 -2.76 19.35
CA ASP A 207 -14.05 -3.11 19.95
C ASP A 207 -14.78 -4.21 19.18
N GLN A 208 -14.78 -4.15 17.85
CA GLN A 208 -15.35 -5.19 17.00
C GLN A 208 -14.66 -6.54 17.23
N MET A 209 -13.32 -6.54 17.32
CA MET A 209 -12.55 -7.77 17.55
C MET A 209 -12.89 -8.51 18.84
N ARG A 210 -13.48 -7.85 19.84
CA ARG A 210 -13.93 -8.55 21.08
C ARG A 210 -15.05 -9.56 20.79
N GLY A 211 -15.94 -9.28 19.86
CA GLY A 211 -17.07 -10.13 19.50
C GLY A 211 -16.86 -10.96 18.24
N ASP A 212 -15.87 -10.60 17.42
CA ASP A 212 -15.64 -11.22 16.13
C ASP A 212 -15.13 -12.66 16.24
N ARG A 213 -15.43 -13.45 15.20
CA ARG A 213 -14.99 -14.83 15.00
C ARG A 213 -14.23 -14.91 13.68
N PRO A 214 -12.94 -14.48 13.63
CA PRO A 214 -12.18 -14.35 12.38
C PRO A 214 -12.07 -15.66 11.59
N GLU A 215 -12.11 -16.81 12.27
CA GLU A 215 -12.09 -18.13 11.64
C GLU A 215 -13.25 -18.36 10.66
N ARG A 216 -14.35 -17.61 10.78
CA ARG A 216 -15.47 -17.65 9.85
C ARG A 216 -15.18 -16.99 8.51
N TRP A 217 -14.15 -16.17 8.46
CA TRP A 217 -13.77 -15.37 7.27
C TRP A 217 -12.67 -16.02 6.45
N ARG A 218 -11.99 -17.05 6.96
CA ARG A 218 -10.79 -17.67 6.38
C ARG A 218 -10.93 -18.14 4.92
N SER A 219 -12.15 -18.43 4.48
CA SER A 219 -12.41 -18.94 3.12
C SER A 219 -12.66 -17.86 2.09
N TRP A 220 -12.82 -16.59 2.51
CA TRP A 220 -13.19 -15.51 1.61
C TRP A 220 -12.57 -14.14 1.95
N VAL A 221 -11.87 -13.99 3.07
CA VAL A 221 -11.04 -12.82 3.37
C VAL A 221 -9.58 -13.16 3.10
N ASP A 222 -8.95 -12.43 2.21
CA ASP A 222 -7.53 -12.59 1.86
C ASP A 222 -6.61 -11.92 2.88
N LEU A 223 -7.10 -10.86 3.51
CA LEU A 223 -6.38 -10.06 4.50
C LEU A 223 -7.32 -9.56 5.60
N LEU A 224 -6.98 -9.87 6.85
CA LEU A 224 -7.61 -9.29 8.03
C LEU A 224 -6.69 -8.23 8.62
N ASP A 225 -7.19 -7.00 8.77
CA ASP A 225 -6.44 -5.88 9.32
C ASP A 225 -7.05 -5.43 10.64
N VAL A 226 -6.29 -5.52 11.74
CA VAL A 226 -6.79 -5.35 13.11
C VAL A 226 -6.19 -4.11 13.77
N ASP A 227 -7.04 -3.32 14.43
CA ASP A 227 -6.58 -2.17 15.20
C ASP A 227 -5.50 -2.58 16.22
N ILE A 228 -4.34 -1.92 16.17
CA ILE A 228 -3.20 -2.18 17.07
C ILE A 228 -3.56 -2.00 18.56
N ARG A 229 -4.64 -1.31 18.87
CA ARG A 229 -5.16 -1.15 20.23
C ARG A 229 -5.98 -2.35 20.72
N ALA A 230 -6.27 -3.33 19.87
CA ALA A 230 -6.91 -4.57 20.27
C ALA A 230 -6.06 -5.30 21.32
N ARG A 231 -6.69 -6.11 22.17
CA ARG A 231 -5.99 -6.90 23.17
C ARG A 231 -5.07 -7.91 22.50
N ASP A 232 -4.00 -8.30 23.19
CA ASP A 232 -3.06 -9.30 22.69
C ASP A 232 -3.76 -10.60 22.29
N ASP A 233 -4.73 -11.05 23.07
CA ASP A 233 -5.49 -12.27 22.78
C ASP A 233 -6.37 -12.15 21.54
N ASP A 234 -6.92 -10.95 21.27
CA ASP A 234 -7.70 -10.68 20.08
C ASP A 234 -6.80 -10.70 18.81
N LEU A 235 -5.61 -10.10 18.90
CA LEU A 235 -4.60 -10.17 17.83
C LEU A 235 -4.11 -11.60 17.60
N ARG A 236 -3.80 -12.35 18.67
CA ARG A 236 -3.42 -13.78 18.55
C ARG A 236 -4.55 -14.62 17.95
N ARG A 237 -5.81 -14.34 18.30
CA ARG A 237 -6.98 -15.03 17.72
C ARG A 237 -7.09 -14.73 16.22
N ALA A 238 -6.89 -13.47 15.81
CA ALA A 238 -6.86 -13.10 14.40
C ALA A 238 -5.76 -13.87 13.65
N VAL A 239 -4.53 -13.89 14.17
CA VAL A 239 -3.40 -14.62 13.58
C VAL A 239 -3.66 -16.13 13.45
N ARG A 240 -4.34 -16.73 14.41
CA ARG A 240 -4.69 -18.17 14.40
C ARG A 240 -5.95 -18.49 13.61
N SER A 241 -6.62 -17.51 13.04
CA SER A 241 -7.93 -17.69 12.39
C SER A 241 -7.88 -18.52 11.11
N GLY A 242 -6.71 -18.63 10.49
CA GLY A 242 -6.55 -19.24 9.17
C GLY A 242 -6.81 -18.27 8.01
N VAL A 243 -7.04 -16.97 8.27
CA VAL A 243 -6.99 -15.94 7.23
C VAL A 243 -5.56 -15.83 6.71
N PRO A 244 -5.33 -15.77 5.38
CA PRO A 244 -3.99 -15.87 4.79
C PRO A 244 -3.00 -14.81 5.26
N ARG A 245 -3.48 -13.58 5.54
CA ARG A 245 -2.65 -12.47 6.02
C ARG A 245 -3.36 -11.74 7.17
N VAL A 246 -2.60 -11.37 8.21
CA VAL A 246 -3.11 -10.59 9.34
C VAL A 246 -2.18 -9.42 9.61
N TRP A 247 -2.67 -8.22 9.39
CA TRP A 247 -1.92 -6.98 9.61
C TRP A 247 -2.49 -6.19 10.79
N ALA A 248 -1.76 -5.18 11.22
CA ALA A 248 -2.20 -4.30 12.30
C ALA A 248 -2.20 -2.83 11.86
N HIS A 249 -3.27 -2.08 12.20
CA HIS A 249 -3.42 -0.65 11.94
C HIS A 249 -3.82 0.12 13.20
N THR A 250 -3.62 1.41 13.34
CA THR A 250 -2.60 2.19 12.62
C THR A 250 -1.36 2.22 13.49
N VAL A 251 -0.30 1.64 13.00
CA VAL A 251 0.97 1.50 13.73
C VAL A 251 1.82 2.74 13.44
N VAL A 252 2.16 3.52 14.48
CA VAL A 252 2.89 4.79 14.32
C VAL A 252 4.22 4.84 15.08
N THR A 253 4.50 3.83 15.92
CA THR A 253 5.74 3.74 16.70
C THR A 253 6.44 2.40 16.50
N PRO A 254 7.78 2.34 16.67
CA PRO A 254 8.52 1.09 16.64
C PRO A 254 7.98 0.06 17.67
N ALA A 255 7.64 0.50 18.88
CA ALA A 255 7.09 -0.39 19.91
C ALA A 255 5.76 -1.04 19.49
N GLN A 256 4.87 -0.30 18.83
CA GLN A 256 3.62 -0.86 18.29
C GLN A 256 3.90 -1.89 17.20
N ARG A 257 4.84 -1.57 16.27
CA ARG A 257 5.27 -2.51 15.23
C ARG A 257 5.81 -3.81 15.84
N ASP A 258 6.74 -3.69 16.79
CA ASP A 258 7.40 -4.83 17.42
C ASP A 258 6.38 -5.69 18.18
N ARG A 259 5.40 -5.06 18.86
CA ARG A 259 4.27 -5.75 19.48
C ARG A 259 3.43 -6.52 18.45
N ALA A 260 3.04 -5.88 17.34
CA ALA A 260 2.24 -6.54 16.30
C ALA A 260 2.96 -7.76 15.73
N LEU A 261 4.24 -7.62 15.37
CA LEU A 261 5.06 -8.70 14.83
C LEU A 261 5.30 -9.82 15.86
N ALA A 262 5.54 -9.49 17.13
CA ALA A 262 5.71 -10.47 18.21
C ALA A 262 4.42 -11.27 18.49
N LEU A 263 3.25 -10.69 18.23
CA LEU A 263 1.96 -11.36 18.34
C LEU A 263 1.62 -12.21 17.08
N GLY A 264 2.47 -12.15 16.05
CA GLY A 264 2.35 -12.97 14.85
C GLY A 264 1.71 -12.27 13.65
N CYS A 265 1.41 -10.97 13.74
CA CYS A 265 1.00 -10.20 12.55
C CYS A 265 2.13 -10.21 11.51
N ASP A 266 1.77 -10.32 10.24
CA ASP A 266 2.71 -10.35 9.11
C ASP A 266 2.76 -9.03 8.32
N GLY A 267 2.21 -7.95 8.88
CA GLY A 267 2.30 -6.62 8.31
C GLY A 267 1.76 -5.52 9.21
N VAL A 268 2.05 -4.29 8.82
CA VAL A 268 1.62 -3.08 9.54
C VAL A 268 1.20 -1.98 8.57
N LEU A 269 0.02 -1.42 8.82
CA LEU A 269 -0.48 -0.21 8.18
C LEU A 269 -0.03 1.01 9.00
N THR A 270 0.63 1.98 8.38
CA THR A 270 1.26 3.10 9.10
C THR A 270 1.13 4.45 8.41
N ASP A 271 0.92 5.50 9.22
CA ASP A 271 0.98 6.90 8.77
C ASP A 271 2.42 7.39 8.52
N ALA A 272 3.45 6.65 8.98
CA ALA A 272 4.83 7.09 8.95
C ALA A 272 5.79 5.98 8.46
N PRO A 273 5.63 5.47 7.22
CA PRO A 273 6.40 4.34 6.72
C PRO A 273 7.91 4.59 6.69
N GLY A 274 8.35 5.77 6.30
CA GLY A 274 9.76 6.14 6.30
C GLY A 274 10.37 6.23 7.68
N ARG A 275 9.59 6.66 8.68
CA ARG A 275 10.02 6.65 10.08
C ARG A 275 10.22 5.22 10.58
N LEU A 276 9.24 4.34 10.35
CA LEU A 276 9.34 2.94 10.79
C LEU A 276 10.43 2.16 10.06
N ALA A 277 10.66 2.43 8.77
CA ALA A 277 11.73 1.80 7.99
C ALA A 277 13.12 2.10 8.54
N ARG A 278 13.36 3.32 9.05
CA ARG A 278 14.65 3.68 9.69
C ARG A 278 14.93 2.94 10.99
N TYR A 279 13.90 2.53 11.70
CA TYR A 279 14.01 1.77 12.96
C TYR A 279 13.90 0.26 12.72
N ARG A 280 14.48 -0.29 11.65
CA ARG A 280 14.65 -1.74 11.49
C ARG A 280 15.64 -2.27 12.52
N GLY A 281 15.26 -2.22 13.81
CA GLY A 281 15.90 -2.96 14.88
C GLY A 281 15.71 -4.46 14.65
N ARG A 282 16.62 -5.27 15.20
CA ARG A 282 16.60 -6.74 15.11
C ARG A 282 15.17 -7.26 15.27
N VAL A 283 14.64 -7.89 14.23
CA VAL A 283 13.48 -8.76 14.35
C VAL A 283 13.88 -9.82 15.40
N PRO A 284 13.18 -9.97 16.53
CA PRO A 284 13.44 -11.09 17.41
C PRO A 284 13.33 -12.38 16.62
N GLY A 285 14.38 -13.18 16.60
CA GLY A 285 14.34 -14.50 16.02
C GLY A 285 13.18 -15.30 16.64
N PRO A 286 12.65 -16.33 15.96
CA PRO A 286 11.60 -17.16 16.51
C PRO A 286 12.06 -17.66 17.87
N VAL A 287 11.25 -17.44 18.90
CA VAL A 287 11.47 -18.00 20.23
C VAL A 287 11.53 -19.51 20.04
N SER A 288 12.71 -20.07 20.17
CA SER A 288 12.89 -21.53 20.20
C SER A 288 11.94 -22.09 21.25
N ALA A 289 11.06 -22.98 20.84
CA ALA A 289 10.23 -23.74 21.76
C ALA A 289 11.19 -24.42 22.74
N VAL A 290 11.15 -23.99 24.01
CA VAL A 290 11.82 -24.70 25.10
C VAL A 290 11.10 -26.04 25.22
N THR A 291 11.72 -27.08 24.69
CA THR A 291 11.35 -28.46 24.99
C THR A 291 11.78 -28.72 26.39
N GLY A 292 10.83 -28.51 27.34
CA GLY A 292 10.97 -29.00 28.70
C GLY A 292 10.94 -30.54 28.68
N ARG A 293 11.98 -31.11 29.24
CA ARG A 293 12.01 -32.51 29.63
C ARG A 293 11.13 -32.73 30.88
#